data_392b008ba96322d065669e07ab47e669
#
_entry.id   392b008ba96322d065669e07ab47e669
#
_cell.length_a   1.000
_cell.length_b   1.000
_cell.length_c   1.000
_cell.angle_alpha   90.00
_cell.angle_beta   90.00
_cell.angle_gamma   90.00
#
_symmetry.space_group_name_H-M   'P 1'
#
loop_
_entity.id
_entity.type
_entity.pdbx_description
1 polymer ?
#
loop_
_entity_poly.entity_id
_entity_poly.type
_entity_poly.pdbx_seq_one_letter_code
_entity_poly.pdbx_strand_id
1 'polypeptide(L)'
;MSATGLEVLDKSLQTTNIWLKEIMEAPSVGSDRQVAWRVLGAVLHTLRDRLSVEQVAHLGAELPIIVRGLYYDQWHPAGKHDRARRAEEFVARVNMALQDTRPVDADEATRSVFRVLNSHVSMGQVEKIRLSLPEDIRRLWPDPRQEPRQRQIEELTRELEKTGAA
;
A
#
# COMPACT_ATOMS: atom_id res chain seq x y z
N MET A 1 27.09 6.88 1.72
CA MET A 1 27.34 7.00 0.26
C MET A 1 26.05 7.22 -0.49
N SER A 2 25.99 8.19 -1.35
CA SER A 2 24.83 8.47 -2.20
C SER A 2 24.80 7.45 -3.36
N ALA A 3 23.67 6.78 -3.55
CA ALA A 3 23.49 5.83 -4.66
C ALA A 3 23.28 6.53 -6.01
N THR A 4 22.70 7.73 -5.99
CA THR A 4 22.30 8.47 -7.21
C THR A 4 23.04 9.80 -7.39
N GLY A 5 23.72 10.30 -6.37
CA GLY A 5 24.32 11.62 -6.34
C GLY A 5 23.32 12.77 -6.11
N LEU A 6 22.03 12.45 -5.94
CA LEU A 6 20.96 13.43 -5.68
C LEU A 6 20.19 13.05 -4.42
N GLU A 7 20.21 13.92 -3.43
CA GLU A 7 19.57 13.67 -2.13
C GLU A 7 18.07 13.35 -2.26
N VAL A 8 17.35 14.04 -3.14
CA VAL A 8 15.92 13.82 -3.35
C VAL A 8 15.62 12.41 -3.88
N LEU A 9 16.47 11.90 -4.76
CA LEU A 9 16.34 10.54 -5.29
C LEU A 9 16.75 9.49 -4.26
N ASP A 10 17.82 9.75 -3.52
CA ASP A 10 18.28 8.85 -2.46
C ASP A 10 17.23 8.69 -1.35
N LYS A 11 16.60 9.79 -0.94
CA LYS A 11 15.48 9.75 0.01
C LYS A 11 14.28 8.97 -0.53
N SER A 12 13.94 9.16 -1.80
CA SER A 12 12.85 8.42 -2.43
C SER A 12 13.15 6.92 -2.53
N LEU A 13 14.40 6.55 -2.82
CA LEU A 13 14.84 5.15 -2.79
C LEU A 13 14.71 4.54 -1.39
N GLN A 14 15.18 5.24 -0.36
CA GLN A 14 15.08 4.79 1.02
C GLN A 14 13.62 4.60 1.45
N THR A 15 12.77 5.56 1.15
CA THR A 15 11.34 5.50 1.47
C THR A 15 10.67 4.33 0.73
N THR A 16 10.98 4.16 -0.55
CA THR A 16 10.47 3.02 -1.34
C THR A 16 10.89 1.69 -0.73
N ASN A 17 12.15 1.59 -0.31
CA ASN A 17 12.66 0.38 0.36
C ASN A 17 11.93 0.10 1.68
N ILE A 18 11.58 1.12 2.45
CA ILE A 18 10.79 0.98 3.68
C ILE A 18 9.39 0.44 3.33
N TRP A 19 8.73 0.97 2.32
CA TRP A 19 7.43 0.50 1.87
C TRP A 19 7.48 -0.97 1.45
N LEU A 20 8.47 -1.35 0.65
CA LEU A 20 8.63 -2.73 0.21
C LEU A 20 8.90 -3.67 1.38
N LYS A 21 9.71 -3.24 2.35
CA LYS A 21 9.99 -4.02 3.55
C LYS A 21 8.73 -4.26 4.39
N GLU A 22 7.88 -3.25 4.54
CA GLU A 22 6.61 -3.38 5.24
C GLU A 22 5.65 -4.34 4.50
N ILE A 23 5.60 -4.28 3.16
CA ILE A 23 4.82 -5.23 2.35
C ILE A 23 5.34 -6.66 2.49
N MET A 24 6.65 -6.83 2.57
CA MET A 24 7.29 -8.15 2.78
C MET A 24 7.00 -8.77 4.15
N GLU A 25 6.44 -8.03 5.09
CA GLU A 25 5.92 -8.58 6.35
C GLU A 25 4.70 -9.48 6.13
N ALA A 26 3.98 -9.31 5.01
CA ALA A 26 2.89 -10.21 4.64
C ALA A 26 3.45 -11.61 4.30
N PRO A 27 3.00 -12.69 4.99
CA PRO A 27 3.59 -14.02 4.82
C PRO A 27 3.58 -14.55 3.38
N SER A 28 2.55 -14.26 2.59
CA SER A 28 2.48 -14.71 1.20
C SER A 28 3.44 -13.98 0.27
N VAL A 29 3.87 -12.78 0.61
CA VAL A 29 4.87 -12.00 -0.13
C VAL A 29 6.28 -12.48 0.26
N GLY A 30 6.53 -12.67 1.54
CA GLY A 30 7.81 -13.10 2.07
C GLY A 30 8.94 -12.09 1.81
N SER A 31 10.16 -12.59 1.67
CA SER A 31 11.36 -11.76 1.51
C SER A 31 11.69 -11.37 0.07
N ASP A 32 10.79 -11.58 -0.86
CA ASP A 32 10.99 -11.27 -2.28
C ASP A 32 10.59 -9.82 -2.59
N ARG A 33 11.59 -8.97 -2.75
CA ARG A 33 11.40 -7.54 -3.04
C ARG A 33 10.73 -7.29 -4.39
N GLN A 34 10.99 -8.12 -5.38
CA GLN A 34 10.39 -7.99 -6.71
C GLN A 34 8.89 -8.29 -6.64
N VAL A 35 8.50 -9.30 -5.89
CA VAL A 35 7.09 -9.61 -5.62
C VAL A 35 6.44 -8.45 -4.85
N ALA A 36 7.10 -7.91 -3.83
CA ALA A 36 6.58 -6.76 -3.08
C ALA A 36 6.34 -5.53 -3.98
N TRP A 37 7.24 -5.25 -4.91
CA TRP A 37 7.08 -4.19 -5.90
C TRP A 37 5.87 -4.42 -6.79
N ARG A 38 5.67 -5.63 -7.29
CA ARG A 38 4.51 -5.99 -8.10
C ARG A 38 3.20 -5.92 -7.31
N VAL A 39 3.21 -6.34 -6.06
CA VAL A 39 2.07 -6.21 -5.14
C VAL A 39 1.70 -4.73 -4.96
N LEU A 40 2.69 -3.88 -4.68
CA LEU A 40 2.47 -2.44 -4.54
C LEU A 40 1.81 -1.85 -5.79
N GLY A 41 2.34 -2.16 -6.97
CA GLY A 41 1.80 -1.70 -8.26
C GLY A 41 0.39 -2.21 -8.50
N ALA A 42 0.14 -3.49 -8.29
CA ALA A 42 -1.16 -4.11 -8.51
C ALA A 42 -2.25 -3.48 -7.64
N VAL A 43 -1.98 -3.27 -6.36
CA VAL A 43 -2.95 -2.66 -5.42
C VAL A 43 -3.15 -1.18 -5.69
N LEU A 44 -2.07 -0.42 -5.92
CA LEU A 44 -2.16 1.01 -6.23
C LEU A 44 -2.93 1.25 -7.53
N HIS A 45 -2.70 0.46 -8.57
CA HIS A 45 -3.42 0.59 -9.84
C HIS A 45 -4.90 0.24 -9.69
N THR A 46 -5.22 -0.82 -8.96
CA THR A 46 -6.62 -1.22 -8.71
C THR A 46 -7.35 -0.14 -7.90
N LEU A 47 -6.70 0.41 -6.87
CA LEU A 47 -7.25 1.52 -6.09
C LEU A 47 -7.44 2.77 -6.96
N ARG A 48 -6.41 3.16 -7.70
CA ARG A 48 -6.43 4.33 -8.61
C ARG A 48 -7.60 4.25 -9.57
N ASP A 49 -7.81 3.12 -10.20
CA ASP A 49 -8.86 2.94 -11.21
C ASP A 49 -10.26 2.99 -10.61
N ARG A 50 -10.37 2.87 -9.30
CA ARG A 50 -11.63 2.99 -8.55
C ARG A 50 -11.93 4.43 -8.11
N LEU A 51 -10.94 5.30 -8.06
CA LEU A 51 -11.05 6.67 -7.56
C LEU A 51 -11.47 7.65 -8.67
N SER A 52 -12.05 8.79 -8.28
CA SER A 52 -12.23 9.92 -9.20
C SER A 52 -10.87 10.49 -9.61
N VAL A 53 -10.83 11.20 -10.75
CA VAL A 53 -9.59 11.86 -11.23
C VAL A 53 -9.00 12.79 -10.17
N GLU A 54 -9.83 13.54 -9.48
CA GLU A 54 -9.41 14.44 -8.41
C GLU A 54 -8.78 13.68 -7.25
N GLN A 55 -9.40 12.58 -6.82
CA GLN A 55 -8.84 11.74 -5.75
C GLN A 55 -7.54 11.07 -6.16
N VAL A 56 -7.43 10.63 -7.41
CA VAL A 56 -6.18 10.07 -7.95
C VAL A 56 -5.05 11.10 -7.84
N ALA A 57 -5.31 12.34 -8.24
CA ALA A 57 -4.31 13.41 -8.17
C ALA A 57 -3.92 13.76 -6.73
N HIS A 58 -4.88 13.83 -5.82
CA HIS A 58 -4.63 14.13 -4.42
C HIS A 58 -3.79 13.06 -3.73
N LEU A 59 -4.10 11.78 -3.94
CA LEU A 59 -3.29 10.69 -3.40
C LEU A 59 -1.87 10.70 -3.99
N GLY A 60 -1.76 10.86 -5.31
CA GLY A 60 -0.47 10.87 -5.99
C GLY A 60 0.47 11.95 -5.47
N ALA A 61 -0.06 13.12 -5.08
CA ALA A 61 0.73 14.21 -4.53
C ALA A 61 1.43 13.85 -3.21
N GLU A 62 0.90 12.91 -2.44
CA GLU A 62 1.47 12.46 -1.17
C GLU A 62 2.41 11.26 -1.30
N LEU A 63 2.50 10.65 -2.48
CA LEU A 63 3.37 9.49 -2.69
C LEU A 63 4.82 9.92 -2.95
N PRO A 64 5.82 9.15 -2.46
CA PRO A 64 7.23 9.35 -2.83
C PRO A 64 7.41 9.29 -4.35
N ILE A 65 8.38 10.01 -4.89
CA ILE A 65 8.54 10.17 -6.35
C ILE A 65 8.57 8.83 -7.10
N ILE A 66 9.29 7.85 -6.61
CA ILE A 66 9.38 6.52 -7.26
C ILE A 66 8.04 5.80 -7.20
N VAL A 67 7.40 5.80 -6.05
CA VAL A 67 6.07 5.17 -5.87
C VAL A 67 5.01 5.92 -6.68
N ARG A 68 5.10 7.24 -6.76
CA ARG A 68 4.23 8.08 -7.59
C ARG A 68 4.35 7.69 -9.07
N GLY A 69 5.56 7.47 -9.56
CA GLY A 69 5.80 7.00 -10.93
C GLY A 69 5.13 5.67 -11.21
N LEU A 70 5.27 4.70 -10.30
CA LEU A 70 4.58 3.42 -10.37
C LEU A 70 3.05 3.59 -10.36
N TYR A 71 2.55 4.43 -9.46
CA TYR A 71 1.13 4.71 -9.30
C TYR A 71 0.48 5.28 -10.57
N TYR A 72 1.13 6.21 -11.27
CA TYR A 72 0.62 6.83 -12.49
C TYR A 72 0.92 6.03 -13.76
N ASP A 73 1.79 5.04 -13.70
CA ASP A 73 2.15 4.27 -14.88
C ASP A 73 0.90 3.66 -15.54
N GLN A 74 0.77 3.90 -16.86
CA GLN A 74 -0.35 3.44 -17.68
C GLN A 74 -1.75 3.92 -17.23
N TRP A 75 -1.82 5.01 -16.49
CA TRP A 75 -3.10 5.60 -16.13
C TRP A 75 -3.76 6.31 -17.31
N HIS A 76 -5.03 6.03 -17.55
CA HIS A 76 -5.86 6.67 -18.56
C HIS A 76 -6.99 7.45 -17.89
N PRO A 77 -6.82 8.78 -17.62
CA PRO A 77 -7.81 9.58 -16.91
C PRO A 77 -9.20 9.61 -17.58
N ALA A 78 -9.23 9.54 -18.93
CA ALA A 78 -10.47 9.50 -19.71
C ALA A 78 -11.08 8.09 -19.80
N GLY A 79 -10.42 7.08 -19.23
CA GLY A 79 -10.91 5.70 -19.22
C GLY A 79 -12.13 5.52 -18.34
N LYS A 80 -12.79 4.38 -18.52
CA LYS A 80 -13.92 4.01 -17.65
C LYS A 80 -13.41 3.73 -16.25
N HIS A 81 -14.00 4.39 -15.25
CA HIS A 81 -13.76 4.05 -13.86
C HIS A 81 -14.22 2.63 -13.58
N ASP A 82 -13.45 1.95 -12.76
CA ASP A 82 -13.87 0.68 -12.21
C ASP A 82 -15.10 0.86 -11.33
N ARG A 83 -16.12 0.05 -11.57
CA ARG A 83 -17.38 0.09 -10.83
C ARG A 83 -17.50 -1.04 -9.80
N ALA A 84 -16.41 -1.71 -9.49
CA ALA A 84 -16.41 -2.74 -8.45
C ALA A 84 -16.97 -2.20 -7.14
N ARG A 85 -17.90 -2.94 -6.53
CA ARG A 85 -18.52 -2.58 -5.24
C ARG A 85 -18.22 -3.61 -4.15
N ARG A 86 -17.76 -4.80 -4.53
CA ARG A 86 -17.50 -5.90 -3.64
C ARG A 86 -16.02 -6.10 -3.40
N ALA A 87 -15.68 -6.50 -2.19
CA ALA A 87 -14.31 -6.83 -1.82
C ALA A 87 -13.71 -7.90 -2.75
N GLU A 88 -14.48 -8.93 -3.08
CA GLU A 88 -14.05 -10.02 -3.96
C GLU A 88 -13.69 -9.52 -5.37
N GLU A 89 -14.43 -8.57 -5.90
CA GLU A 89 -14.14 -7.98 -7.22
C GLU A 89 -12.84 -7.19 -7.19
N PHE A 90 -12.59 -6.43 -6.13
CA PHE A 90 -11.35 -5.69 -5.96
C PHE A 90 -10.16 -6.66 -5.85
N VAL A 91 -10.26 -7.65 -5.00
CA VAL A 91 -9.22 -8.68 -4.80
C VAL A 91 -8.97 -9.46 -6.08
N ALA A 92 -10.03 -9.81 -6.83
CA ALA A 92 -9.89 -10.50 -8.12
C ALA A 92 -9.09 -9.67 -9.13
N ARG A 93 -9.25 -8.35 -9.17
CA ARG A 93 -8.47 -7.46 -10.05
C ARG A 93 -7.01 -7.39 -9.63
N VAL A 94 -6.75 -7.30 -8.34
CA VAL A 94 -5.38 -7.38 -7.81
C VAL A 94 -4.75 -8.72 -8.21
N ASN A 95 -5.48 -9.81 -8.06
CA ASN A 95 -5.00 -11.14 -8.43
C ASN A 95 -4.68 -11.25 -9.93
N MET A 96 -5.53 -10.68 -10.79
CA MET A 96 -5.26 -10.62 -12.24
C MET A 96 -3.96 -9.88 -12.56
N ALA A 97 -3.71 -8.77 -11.88
CA ALA A 97 -2.48 -7.99 -12.06
C ALA A 97 -1.22 -8.73 -11.55
N LEU A 98 -1.39 -9.75 -10.72
CA LEU A 98 -0.31 -10.56 -10.15
C LEU A 98 -0.10 -11.90 -10.86
N GLN A 99 -0.76 -12.15 -12.00
CA GLN A 99 -0.68 -13.45 -12.70
C GLN A 99 0.73 -13.85 -13.13
N ASP A 100 1.57 -12.88 -13.45
CA ASP A 100 2.95 -13.12 -13.89
C ASP A 100 3.95 -13.30 -12.73
N THR A 101 3.47 -13.31 -11.50
CA THR A 101 4.29 -13.60 -10.32
C THR A 101 4.04 -15.02 -9.81
N ARG A 102 4.90 -15.50 -8.90
CA ARG A 102 4.54 -16.68 -8.11
C ARG A 102 3.23 -16.40 -7.35
N PRO A 103 2.47 -17.44 -6.97
CA PRO A 103 1.22 -17.26 -6.26
C PRO A 103 1.37 -16.42 -4.98
N VAL A 104 0.52 -15.40 -4.84
CA VAL A 104 0.42 -14.51 -3.68
C VAL A 104 -1.04 -14.46 -3.28
N ASP A 105 -1.31 -14.43 -1.99
CA ASP A 105 -2.66 -14.17 -1.48
C ASP A 105 -3.04 -12.71 -1.75
N ALA A 106 -3.92 -12.48 -2.72
CA ALA A 106 -4.29 -11.14 -3.16
C ALA A 106 -5.08 -10.35 -2.10
N ASP A 107 -5.84 -11.01 -1.24
CA ASP A 107 -6.50 -10.36 -0.09
C ASP A 107 -5.47 -9.85 0.91
N GLU A 108 -4.56 -10.70 1.32
CA GLU A 108 -3.45 -10.35 2.23
C GLU A 108 -2.57 -9.25 1.64
N ALA A 109 -2.22 -9.36 0.35
CA ALA A 109 -1.44 -8.35 -0.35
C ALA A 109 -2.15 -6.98 -0.37
N THR A 110 -3.44 -6.97 -0.65
CA THR A 110 -4.26 -5.75 -0.64
C THR A 110 -4.25 -5.07 0.73
N ARG A 111 -4.50 -5.84 1.77
CA ARG A 111 -4.49 -5.33 3.16
C ARG A 111 -3.11 -4.80 3.57
N SER A 112 -2.04 -5.46 3.16
CA SER A 112 -0.67 -5.02 3.47
C SER A 112 -0.34 -3.67 2.85
N VAL A 113 -0.73 -3.43 1.60
CA VAL A 113 -0.54 -2.13 0.93
C VAL A 113 -1.39 -1.04 1.59
N PHE A 114 -2.62 -1.34 1.96
CA PHE A 114 -3.45 -0.38 2.67
C PHE A 114 -2.88 0.01 4.04
N ARG A 115 -2.24 -0.92 4.76
CA ARG A 115 -1.50 -0.62 5.99
C ARG A 115 -0.32 0.33 5.73
N VAL A 116 0.41 0.10 4.66
CA VAL A 116 1.53 0.97 4.26
C VAL A 116 1.02 2.38 3.97
N LEU A 117 -0.10 2.52 3.27
CA LEU A 117 -0.73 3.82 3.04
C LEU A 117 -1.16 4.49 4.37
N ASN A 118 -1.71 3.74 5.31
CA ASN A 118 -2.04 4.25 6.63
C ASN A 118 -0.82 4.83 7.37
N SER A 119 0.34 4.22 7.18
CA SER A 119 1.57 4.62 7.88
C SER A 119 2.27 5.82 7.24
N HIS A 120 2.09 6.05 5.95
CA HIS A 120 2.90 7.00 5.18
C HIS A 120 2.12 8.13 4.51
N VAL A 121 0.82 7.98 4.33
CA VAL A 121 -0.06 9.01 3.78
C VAL A 121 -0.78 9.72 4.94
N SER A 122 -1.08 11.01 4.78
CA SER A 122 -1.77 11.76 5.82
C SER A 122 -3.12 11.13 6.19
N MET A 123 -3.46 11.18 7.47
CA MET A 123 -4.72 10.62 7.99
C MET A 123 -5.93 11.22 7.26
N GLY A 124 -5.93 12.52 6.99
CA GLY A 124 -7.02 13.20 6.29
C GLY A 124 -7.23 12.65 4.88
N GLN A 125 -6.15 12.38 4.15
CA GLN A 125 -6.22 11.82 2.80
C GLN A 125 -6.69 10.37 2.82
N VAL A 126 -6.15 9.56 3.73
CA VAL A 126 -6.58 8.16 3.91
C VAL A 126 -8.07 8.07 4.22
N GLU A 127 -8.57 8.88 5.14
CA GLU A 127 -10.00 8.89 5.50
C GLU A 127 -10.89 9.29 4.31
N LYS A 128 -10.51 10.32 3.55
CA LYS A 128 -11.25 10.73 2.35
C LYS A 128 -11.36 9.61 1.33
N ILE A 129 -10.27 8.90 1.09
CA ILE A 129 -10.24 7.77 0.14
C ILE A 129 -11.10 6.62 0.67
N ARG A 130 -10.90 6.21 1.92
CA ARG A 130 -11.67 5.13 2.54
C ARG A 130 -13.18 5.39 2.48
N LEU A 131 -13.60 6.59 2.85
CA LEU A 131 -15.01 6.97 2.86
C LEU A 131 -15.62 7.05 1.47
N SER A 132 -14.81 7.26 0.42
CA SER A 132 -15.27 7.25 -0.97
C SER A 132 -15.46 5.83 -1.54
N LEU A 133 -14.86 4.83 -0.91
CA LEU A 133 -14.98 3.44 -1.34
C LEU A 133 -16.30 2.83 -0.86
N PRO A 134 -16.90 1.90 -1.65
CA PRO A 134 -18.00 1.10 -1.16
C PRO A 134 -17.66 0.41 0.16
N GLU A 135 -18.64 0.27 1.04
CA GLU A 135 -18.45 -0.29 2.39
C GLU A 135 -17.77 -1.66 2.37
N ASP A 136 -18.14 -2.50 1.42
CA ASP A 136 -17.56 -3.84 1.31
C ASP A 136 -16.07 -3.80 0.96
N ILE A 137 -15.66 -2.94 0.03
CA ILE A 137 -14.24 -2.73 -0.30
C ILE A 137 -13.49 -2.10 0.87
N ARG A 138 -14.12 -1.18 1.58
CA ARG A 138 -13.54 -0.52 2.76
C ARG A 138 -13.13 -1.52 3.85
N ARG A 139 -13.78 -2.66 3.94
CA ARG A 139 -13.42 -3.72 4.89
C ARG A 139 -12.02 -4.30 4.66
N LEU A 140 -11.50 -4.18 3.44
CA LEU A 140 -10.13 -4.59 3.13
C LEU A 140 -9.10 -3.62 3.71
N TRP A 141 -9.52 -2.40 4.03
CA TRP A 141 -8.64 -1.35 4.52
C TRP A 141 -8.66 -1.31 6.05
N PRO A 142 -7.57 -1.71 6.71
CA PRO A 142 -7.49 -1.66 8.17
C PRO A 142 -7.74 -0.25 8.69
N ASP A 143 -8.46 -0.13 9.81
CA ASP A 143 -8.77 1.17 10.37
C ASP A 143 -7.49 1.85 10.87
N PRO A 144 -7.11 3.02 10.30
CA PRO A 144 -5.89 3.71 10.69
C PRO A 144 -5.87 4.17 12.14
N ARG A 145 -7.03 4.21 12.80
CA ARG A 145 -7.16 4.58 14.22
C ARG A 145 -6.82 3.43 15.16
N GLN A 146 -6.93 2.19 14.70
CA GLN A 146 -6.71 1.00 15.52
C GLN A 146 -5.27 0.49 15.44
N GLU A 147 -4.62 0.64 14.29
CA GLU A 147 -3.28 0.12 14.05
C GLU A 147 -2.16 0.78 14.88
N PRO A 148 -2.13 2.10 15.13
CA PRO A 148 -1.07 2.69 15.94
C PRO A 148 -1.03 2.17 17.37
N ARG A 149 -2.18 1.84 17.94
CA ARG A 149 -2.26 1.23 19.27
C ARG A 149 -1.71 -0.19 19.31
N GLN A 150 -2.00 -0.96 18.27
CA GLN A 150 -1.56 -2.35 18.20
C GLN A 150 -0.05 -2.46 17.96
N ARG A 151 0.50 -1.63 17.08
CA ARG A 151 1.97 -1.53 16.89
C ARG A 151 2.69 -1.05 18.13
N GLN A 152 2.16 -0.03 18.82
CA GLN A 152 2.71 0.44 20.09
C GLN A 152 2.67 -0.63 21.17
N ILE A 153 1.60 -1.40 21.25
CA ILE A 153 1.46 -2.52 22.20
C ILE A 153 2.46 -3.63 21.85
N GLU A 154 2.58 -3.99 20.58
CA GLU A 154 3.53 -5.01 20.13
C GLU A 154 4.99 -4.57 20.34
N GLU A 155 5.30 -3.30 20.10
CA GLU A 155 6.62 -2.72 20.30
C GLU A 155 6.97 -2.65 21.78
N LEU A 156 6.03 -2.18 22.63
CA LEU A 156 6.15 -2.18 24.08
C LEU A 156 6.28 -3.61 24.64
N THR A 157 5.54 -4.56 24.09
CA THR A 157 5.61 -5.97 24.51
C THR A 157 6.97 -6.56 24.16
N ARG A 158 7.49 -6.28 22.97
CA ARG A 158 8.84 -6.70 22.55
C ARG A 158 9.94 -6.07 23.41
N GLU A 159 9.78 -4.81 23.78
CA GLU A 159 10.73 -4.14 24.69
C GLU A 159 10.69 -4.73 26.10
N LEU A 160 9.49 -5.02 26.61
CA LEU A 160 9.33 -5.67 27.90
C LEU A 160 9.90 -7.09 27.93
N GLU A 161 9.71 -7.85 26.87
CA GLU A 161 10.31 -9.19 26.72
C GLU A 161 11.84 -9.14 26.67
N LYS A 162 12.41 -8.13 26.03
CA LYS A 162 13.87 -7.91 26.00
C LYS A 162 14.43 -7.49 27.36
N THR A 163 13.65 -6.76 28.15
CA THR A 163 14.05 -6.24 29.46
C THR A 163 13.77 -7.23 30.59
N GLY A 164 12.78 -8.10 30.42
CA GLY A 164 12.40 -9.13 31.40
C GLY A 164 13.17 -10.44 31.30
N ALA A 165 14.04 -10.59 30.28
CA ALA A 165 14.91 -11.74 30.06
C ALA A 165 16.33 -11.57 30.64
N ALA A 166 16.51 -10.55 31.47
CA ALA A 166 17.77 -10.30 32.18
C ALA A 166 17.70 -10.81 33.60
#